data_ab0e299e83d35c01683a3f9a11f1b1aa
#
_entry.id   ab0e299e83d35c01683a3f9a11f1b1aa
#
_cell.length_a   1.000
_cell.length_b   1.000
_cell.length_c   1.000
_cell.angle_alpha   90.00
_cell.angle_beta   90.00
_cell.angle_gamma   90.00
#
_symmetry.space_group_name_H-M   'P 1'
#
loop_
_entity.id
_entity.type
_entity.pdbx_description
1 polymer ?
#
loop_
_entity_poly.entity_id
_entity_poly.type
_entity_poly.pdbx_seq_one_letter_code
_entity_poly.pdbx_strand_id
1 'polypeptide(L)'
;EYVITNPDTPAPWANYLGSPEYGAIITVNAGGYSFVKSGAAGRILRYTFNQFDEPGRYLYVRDDESGDFWSASWKPVAKPLDAYHTVCRHGTAYTEFTSEYAGIRTKALYYVPLNATHEVWRLTLENTGDHPRSLSAFGYCELTNENNYEQDMVNLQYTQFISRTEWM
;
A
#
# COMPACT_ATOMS: atom_id res chain seq x y z
N GLU A 1 -16.16 -10.35 5.15
CA GLU A 1 -15.59 -9.01 4.82
C GLU A 1 -15.67 -8.12 6.05
N TYR A 2 -14.59 -7.43 6.35
CA TYR A 2 -14.51 -6.46 7.43
C TYR A 2 -14.45 -5.05 6.82
N VAL A 3 -15.40 -4.21 7.16
CA VAL A 3 -15.56 -2.87 6.56
C VAL A 3 -15.16 -1.81 7.57
N ILE A 4 -14.19 -0.96 7.22
CA ILE A 4 -13.65 0.10 8.06
C ILE A 4 -13.87 1.43 7.34
N THR A 5 -14.64 2.32 7.95
CA THR A 5 -15.00 3.62 7.37
C THR A 5 -14.20 4.79 7.95
N ASN A 6 -13.51 4.57 9.08
CA ASN A 6 -12.59 5.55 9.63
C ASN A 6 -11.15 5.01 9.53
N PRO A 7 -10.28 5.60 8.69
CA PRO A 7 -8.91 5.14 8.52
C PRO A 7 -7.99 5.51 9.69
N ASP A 8 -8.39 6.47 10.52
CA ASP A 8 -7.67 6.88 11.73
C ASP A 8 -8.03 5.95 12.89
N THR A 9 -7.59 4.72 12.79
CA THR A 9 -7.81 3.69 13.80
C THR A 9 -6.77 3.79 14.93
N PRO A 10 -7.11 3.44 16.18
CA PRO A 10 -6.17 3.52 17.31
C PRO A 10 -5.00 2.52 17.21
N ALA A 11 -5.11 1.53 16.34
CA ALA A 11 -4.07 0.56 16.01
C ALA A 11 -4.19 0.18 14.53
N PRO A 12 -3.13 -0.26 13.87
CA PRO A 12 -3.18 -0.69 12.47
C PRO A 12 -3.96 -2.02 12.36
N TRP A 13 -5.24 -1.93 12.04
CA TRP A 13 -6.06 -3.11 11.76
C TRP A 13 -5.60 -3.74 10.45
N ALA A 14 -5.25 -5.02 10.50
CA ALA A 14 -4.57 -5.69 9.42
C ALA A 14 -5.33 -6.91 8.89
N ASN A 15 -5.13 -7.17 7.62
CA ASN A 15 -5.57 -8.36 6.92
C ASN A 15 -4.37 -9.19 6.44
N TYR A 16 -4.59 -10.47 6.26
CA TYR A 16 -3.63 -11.40 5.67
C TYR A 16 -4.05 -11.73 4.25
N LEU A 17 -3.10 -11.56 3.32
CA LEU A 17 -3.26 -12.00 1.94
C LEU A 17 -2.25 -13.09 1.67
N GLY A 18 -2.60 -14.11 0.90
CA GLY A 18 -1.58 -15.09 0.60
C GLY A 18 -2.05 -16.36 -0.07
N SER A 19 -1.06 -17.15 -0.41
CA SER A 19 -1.09 -18.53 -0.83
C SER A 19 -0.16 -19.33 0.10
N PRO A 20 -0.06 -20.68 -0.05
CA PRO A 20 0.92 -21.45 0.71
C PRO A 20 2.38 -21.00 0.54
N GLU A 21 2.70 -20.42 -0.60
CA GLU A 21 4.06 -20.02 -0.98
C GLU A 21 4.38 -18.55 -0.72
N TYR A 22 3.36 -17.70 -0.57
CA TYR A 22 3.49 -16.25 -0.46
C TYR A 22 2.50 -15.70 0.55
N GLY A 23 2.99 -14.89 1.48
CA GLY A 23 2.17 -14.20 2.48
C GLY A 23 2.35 -12.69 2.43
N ALA A 24 1.29 -11.98 2.74
CA ALA A 24 1.33 -10.53 2.91
C ALA A 24 0.44 -10.11 4.09
N ILE A 25 0.89 -9.10 4.82
CA ILE A 25 0.11 -8.38 5.82
C ILE A 25 -0.14 -6.98 5.26
N ILE A 26 -1.40 -6.56 5.27
CA ILE A 26 -1.80 -5.23 4.81
C ILE A 26 -2.71 -4.57 5.86
N THR A 27 -2.35 -3.35 6.26
CA THR A 27 -3.14 -2.61 7.25
C THR A 27 -4.26 -1.79 6.59
N VAL A 28 -5.13 -1.23 7.41
CA VAL A 28 -6.19 -0.29 7.02
C VAL A 28 -5.68 0.93 6.24
N ASN A 29 -4.40 1.21 6.27
CA ASN A 29 -3.73 2.30 5.55
C ASN A 29 -2.69 1.81 4.53
N ALA A 30 -2.79 0.55 4.07
CA ALA A 30 -1.86 -0.08 3.12
C ALA A 30 -0.42 -0.25 3.63
N GLY A 31 -0.18 -0.04 4.92
CA GLY A 31 1.06 -0.43 5.59
C GLY A 31 1.23 -1.95 5.65
N GLY A 32 2.37 -2.42 6.09
CA GLY A 32 2.67 -3.83 6.23
C GLY A 32 3.73 -4.32 5.26
N TYR A 33 3.85 -5.64 5.13
CA TYR A 33 4.92 -6.28 4.36
C TYR A 33 4.46 -7.57 3.70
N SER A 34 5.30 -8.08 2.80
CA SER A 34 5.11 -9.38 2.15
C SER A 34 6.37 -10.24 2.28
N PHE A 35 6.17 -11.54 2.16
CA PHE A 35 7.23 -12.52 2.35
C PHE A 35 6.96 -13.80 1.56
N VAL A 36 8.06 -14.50 1.23
CA VAL A 36 8.07 -15.89 0.75
C VAL A 36 8.62 -16.76 1.87
N LYS A 37 8.02 -17.91 2.14
CA LYS A 37 8.34 -18.83 3.26
C LYS A 37 7.91 -18.28 4.63
N SER A 38 8.57 -17.24 5.15
CA SER A 38 8.21 -16.66 6.45
C SER A 38 8.59 -15.20 6.53
N GLY A 39 7.94 -14.44 7.41
CA GLY A 39 8.25 -13.06 7.66
C GLY A 39 9.66 -12.79 8.25
N ALA A 40 10.31 -13.83 8.76
CA ALA A 40 11.68 -13.74 9.28
C ALA A 40 12.76 -14.11 8.24
N ALA A 41 12.45 -15.02 7.30
CA ALA A 41 13.44 -15.61 6.41
C ALA A 41 13.09 -15.49 4.91
N GLY A 42 12.26 -14.58 4.52
CA GLY A 42 11.86 -14.42 3.12
C GLY A 42 11.10 -13.13 2.86
N ARG A 43 11.41 -12.10 3.61
CA ARG A 43 10.74 -10.80 3.50
C ARG A 43 11.09 -10.12 2.17
N ILE A 44 10.08 -9.60 1.49
CA ILE A 44 10.21 -8.91 0.20
C ILE A 44 10.03 -7.41 0.40
N LEU A 45 8.96 -7.01 1.08
CA LEU A 45 8.75 -5.61 1.42
C LEU A 45 9.24 -5.34 2.83
N ARG A 46 9.97 -4.24 2.95
CA ARG A 46 10.47 -3.76 4.24
C ARG A 46 9.32 -3.31 5.13
N TYR A 47 9.41 -3.65 6.40
CA TYR A 47 8.53 -3.14 7.43
C TYR A 47 9.29 -2.98 8.74
N THR A 48 9.26 -1.79 9.29
CA THR A 48 9.72 -1.50 10.64
C THR A 48 8.50 -1.14 11.48
N PHE A 49 8.40 -1.69 12.67
CA PHE A 49 7.35 -1.32 13.60
C PHE A 49 7.66 0.08 14.16
N ASN A 50 7.24 1.08 13.43
CA ASN A 50 7.42 2.49 13.79
C ASN A 50 6.10 3.23 13.58
N GLN A 51 5.65 3.95 14.60
CA GLN A 51 4.38 4.70 14.55
C GLN A 51 4.44 5.93 13.64
N PHE A 52 5.63 6.43 13.32
CA PHE A 52 5.81 7.69 12.58
C PHE A 52 6.08 7.49 11.08
N ASP A 53 6.58 6.32 10.71
CA ASP A 53 6.95 6.01 9.34
C ASP A 53 6.60 4.54 9.07
N GLU A 54 5.39 4.30 8.64
CA GLU A 54 4.92 2.96 8.31
C GLU A 54 5.33 2.62 6.88
N PRO A 55 6.34 1.76 6.66
CA PRO A 55 6.60 1.22 5.34
C PRO A 55 5.40 0.41 4.86
N GLY A 56 5.12 0.50 3.58
CA GLY A 56 3.96 -0.18 3.01
C GLY A 56 4.00 -0.19 1.50
N ARG A 57 2.84 -0.36 0.93
CA ARG A 57 2.61 -0.39 -0.52
C ARG A 57 1.61 0.71 -0.88
N TYR A 58 2.14 1.87 -1.20
CA TYR A 58 1.33 3.07 -1.39
C TYR A 58 1.10 3.38 -2.87
N LEU A 59 -0.14 3.74 -3.18
CA LEU A 59 -0.54 4.26 -4.47
C LEU A 59 -0.93 5.72 -4.28
N TYR A 60 -0.16 6.60 -4.92
CA TYR A 60 -0.41 8.04 -4.90
C TYR A 60 -1.08 8.48 -6.17
N VAL A 61 -1.95 9.45 -6.05
CA VAL A 61 -2.56 10.17 -7.18
C VAL A 61 -2.22 11.64 -7.03
N ARG A 62 -1.80 12.25 -8.11
CA ARG A 62 -1.55 13.70 -8.21
C ARG A 62 -2.42 14.30 -9.29
N ASP A 63 -3.03 15.41 -8.98
CA ASP A 63 -3.62 16.31 -9.97
C ASP A 63 -2.51 17.14 -10.59
N ASP A 64 -2.30 17.00 -11.89
CA ASP A 64 -1.18 17.63 -12.58
C ASP A 64 -1.41 19.14 -12.82
N GLU A 65 -2.66 19.61 -12.75
CA GLU A 65 -2.98 21.03 -12.91
C GLU A 65 -2.74 21.82 -11.61
N SER A 66 -3.25 21.32 -10.49
CA SER A 66 -3.10 21.97 -9.19
C SER A 66 -1.79 21.60 -8.47
N GLY A 67 -1.19 20.47 -8.83
CA GLY A 67 -0.07 19.87 -8.12
C GLY A 67 -0.46 19.21 -6.79
N ASP A 68 -1.74 19.21 -6.44
CA ASP A 68 -2.23 18.53 -5.23
C ASP A 68 -2.16 17.01 -5.37
N PHE A 69 -1.86 16.31 -4.28
CA PHE A 69 -1.69 14.86 -4.30
C PHE A 69 -2.23 14.19 -3.04
N TRP A 70 -2.60 12.93 -3.14
CA TRP A 70 -3.13 12.13 -2.04
C TRP A 70 -2.77 10.65 -2.17
N SER A 71 -2.95 9.89 -1.09
CA SER A 71 -2.82 8.44 -1.09
C SER A 71 -4.18 7.79 -1.29
N ALA A 72 -4.24 6.73 -2.09
CA ALA A 72 -5.47 5.95 -2.28
C ALA A 72 -5.97 5.28 -0.99
N SER A 73 -5.08 5.06 -0.03
CA SER A 73 -5.34 4.45 1.29
C SER A 73 -5.37 5.44 2.46
N TRP A 74 -5.50 6.74 2.20
CA TRP A 74 -5.43 7.86 3.13
C TRP A 74 -3.99 8.17 3.59
N LYS A 75 -3.35 7.33 4.38
CA LYS A 75 -1.92 7.46 4.71
C LYS A 75 -1.06 7.03 3.50
N PRO A 76 0.19 7.58 3.40
CA PRO A 76 0.85 8.47 4.35
C PRO A 76 0.53 9.96 4.19
N VAL A 77 -0.16 10.40 3.13
CA VAL A 77 -0.47 11.83 2.91
C VAL A 77 -1.44 12.37 3.95
N ALA A 78 -2.42 11.58 4.36
CA ALA A 78 -3.39 11.86 5.42
C ALA A 78 -4.14 13.21 5.22
N LYS A 79 -4.80 13.35 4.08
CA LYS A 79 -5.69 14.50 3.84
C LYS A 79 -6.74 14.63 4.94
N PRO A 80 -7.21 15.86 5.26
CA PRO A 80 -8.25 16.06 6.25
C PRO A 80 -9.50 15.23 5.94
N LEU A 81 -10.04 14.54 6.96
CA LEU A 81 -11.15 13.60 6.81
C LEU A 81 -12.51 14.26 6.56
N ASP A 82 -12.61 15.56 6.68
CA ASP A 82 -13.77 16.34 6.23
C ASP A 82 -13.84 16.51 4.71
N ALA A 83 -12.69 16.40 4.03
CA ALA A 83 -12.57 16.50 2.58
C ALA A 83 -12.22 15.16 1.90
N TYR A 84 -11.70 14.19 2.64
CA TYR A 84 -11.27 12.88 2.15
C TYR A 84 -12.14 11.78 2.74
N HIS A 85 -12.87 11.07 1.90
CA HIS A 85 -13.70 9.95 2.31
C HIS A 85 -13.08 8.64 1.87
N THR A 86 -13.03 7.66 2.76
CA THR A 86 -12.49 6.35 2.42
C THR A 86 -13.21 5.21 3.12
N VAL A 87 -13.23 4.07 2.47
CA VAL A 87 -13.70 2.80 3.02
C VAL A 87 -12.64 1.75 2.71
N CYS A 88 -12.13 1.11 3.74
CA CYS A 88 -11.29 -0.07 3.61
C CYS A 88 -12.15 -1.34 3.81
N ARG A 89 -11.98 -2.31 2.92
CA ARG A 89 -12.63 -3.62 2.96
C ARG A 89 -11.58 -4.71 3.03
N HIS A 90 -11.52 -5.39 4.15
CA HIS A 90 -10.69 -6.57 4.32
C HIS A 90 -11.52 -7.83 4.04
N GLY A 91 -11.29 -8.45 2.90
CA GLY A 91 -11.88 -9.73 2.51
C GLY A 91 -10.95 -10.91 2.80
N THR A 92 -11.42 -12.14 2.57
CA THR A 92 -10.63 -13.35 2.81
C THR A 92 -9.45 -13.52 1.85
N ALA A 93 -9.47 -12.87 0.70
CA ALA A 93 -8.44 -12.99 -0.34
C ALA A 93 -7.99 -11.65 -0.90
N TYR A 94 -8.44 -10.55 -0.34
CA TYR A 94 -8.15 -9.22 -0.85
C TYR A 94 -8.29 -8.14 0.24
N THR A 95 -7.68 -7.01 -0.02
CA THR A 95 -7.97 -5.73 0.65
C THR A 95 -8.25 -4.68 -0.41
N GLU A 96 -9.34 -3.95 -0.23
CA GLU A 96 -9.76 -2.90 -1.14
C GLU A 96 -9.95 -1.59 -0.40
N PHE A 97 -9.37 -0.53 -0.93
CA PHE A 97 -9.63 0.85 -0.52
C PHE A 97 -10.46 1.52 -1.60
N THR A 98 -11.57 2.11 -1.23
CA THR A 98 -12.31 3.04 -2.08
C THR A 98 -12.27 4.40 -1.42
N SER A 99 -11.74 5.40 -2.11
CA SER A 99 -11.66 6.76 -1.57
C SER A 99 -12.18 7.80 -2.56
N GLU A 100 -12.63 8.92 -2.02
CA GLU A 100 -13.09 10.08 -2.79
C GLU A 100 -12.41 11.34 -2.26
N TYR A 101 -11.74 12.04 -3.17
CA TYR A 101 -11.09 13.30 -2.87
C TYR A 101 -11.02 14.18 -4.13
N ALA A 102 -11.30 15.47 -3.97
CA ALA A 102 -11.21 16.48 -5.03
C ALA A 102 -11.94 16.10 -6.35
N GLY A 103 -13.08 15.40 -6.27
CA GLY A 103 -13.85 14.96 -7.43
C GLY A 103 -13.27 13.74 -8.15
N ILE A 104 -12.32 13.06 -7.54
CA ILE A 104 -11.75 11.80 -8.04
C ILE A 104 -12.07 10.68 -7.06
N ARG A 105 -12.69 9.61 -7.57
CA ARG A 105 -12.83 8.35 -6.85
C ARG A 105 -11.66 7.44 -7.21
N THR A 106 -10.98 6.92 -6.18
CA THR A 106 -9.92 5.92 -6.34
C THR A 106 -10.38 4.60 -5.78
N LYS A 107 -10.04 3.51 -6.46
CA LYS A 107 -10.21 2.15 -5.99
C LYS A 107 -8.87 1.43 -6.09
N ALA A 108 -8.30 1.08 -4.95
CA ALA A 108 -7.05 0.35 -4.85
C ALA A 108 -7.34 -1.05 -4.31
N LEU A 109 -7.10 -2.08 -5.13
CA LEU A 109 -7.34 -3.48 -4.81
C LEU A 109 -6.00 -4.21 -4.71
N TYR A 110 -5.79 -4.87 -3.57
CA TYR A 110 -4.59 -5.66 -3.26
C TYR A 110 -4.97 -7.13 -3.06
N TYR A 111 -4.29 -8.02 -3.75
CA TYR A 111 -4.51 -9.46 -3.60
C TYR A 111 -3.30 -10.28 -4.04
N VAL A 112 -3.25 -11.51 -3.56
CA VAL A 112 -2.30 -12.54 -4.01
C VAL A 112 -3.07 -13.54 -4.85
N PRO A 113 -2.72 -13.73 -6.15
CA PRO A 113 -3.36 -14.73 -6.98
C PRO A 113 -3.11 -16.15 -6.43
N LEU A 114 -4.04 -17.05 -6.66
CA LEU A 114 -3.89 -18.45 -6.25
C LEU A 114 -2.66 -19.09 -6.91
N ASN A 115 -1.86 -19.79 -6.11
CA ASN A 115 -0.62 -20.45 -6.53
C ASN A 115 0.45 -19.50 -7.09
N ALA A 116 0.38 -18.22 -6.77
CA ALA A 116 1.36 -17.22 -7.17
C ALA A 116 2.29 -16.85 -6.01
N THR A 117 3.50 -16.42 -6.37
CA THR A 117 4.51 -15.88 -5.45
C THR A 117 4.71 -14.38 -5.65
N HIS A 118 3.62 -13.68 -5.94
CA HIS A 118 3.57 -12.23 -6.11
C HIS A 118 2.21 -11.68 -5.66
N GLU A 119 2.17 -10.42 -5.36
CA GLU A 119 0.93 -9.67 -5.11
C GLU A 119 0.63 -8.71 -6.25
N VAL A 120 -0.64 -8.41 -6.44
CA VAL A 120 -1.14 -7.48 -7.45
C VAL A 120 -1.72 -6.26 -6.74
N TRP A 121 -1.32 -5.08 -7.18
CA TRP A 121 -1.85 -3.79 -6.77
C TRP A 121 -2.54 -3.15 -7.96
N ARG A 122 -3.85 -3.08 -7.91
CA ARG A 122 -4.67 -2.57 -9.00
C ARG A 122 -5.29 -1.25 -8.60
N LEU A 123 -4.91 -0.18 -9.30
CA LEU A 123 -5.50 1.15 -9.14
C LEU A 123 -6.52 1.40 -10.24
N THR A 124 -7.69 1.87 -9.86
CA THR A 124 -8.72 2.39 -10.77
C THR A 124 -9.03 3.82 -10.37
N LEU A 125 -9.03 4.72 -11.33
CA LEU A 125 -9.37 6.12 -11.16
C LEU A 125 -10.65 6.44 -11.93
N GLU A 126 -11.56 7.14 -11.27
CA GLU A 126 -12.81 7.62 -11.85
C GLU A 126 -12.93 9.12 -11.58
N ASN A 127 -13.04 9.90 -12.65
CA ASN A 127 -13.38 11.31 -12.53
C ASN A 127 -14.90 11.42 -12.29
N THR A 128 -15.30 11.85 -11.11
CA THR A 128 -16.71 12.04 -10.72
C THR A 128 -17.19 13.47 -10.95
N GLY A 129 -16.28 14.37 -11.37
CA GLY A 129 -16.60 15.74 -11.75
C GLY A 129 -17.04 15.88 -13.21
N ASP A 130 -17.38 17.09 -13.60
CA ASP A 130 -17.91 17.45 -14.93
C ASP A 130 -16.82 17.95 -15.90
N HIS A 131 -15.58 18.11 -15.42
CA HIS A 131 -14.46 18.59 -16.24
C HIS A 131 -13.40 17.51 -16.42
N PRO A 132 -12.73 17.45 -17.60
CA PRO A 132 -11.56 16.60 -17.78
C PRO A 132 -10.46 16.95 -16.76
N ARG A 133 -9.75 15.92 -16.29
CA ARG A 133 -8.66 16.07 -15.31
C ARG A 133 -7.40 15.36 -15.85
N SER A 134 -6.27 15.98 -15.65
CA SER A 134 -4.96 15.36 -15.89
C SER A 134 -4.41 14.83 -14.56
N LEU A 135 -4.18 13.52 -14.50
CA LEU A 135 -3.76 12.85 -13.27
C LEU A 135 -2.52 12.01 -13.52
N SER A 136 -1.60 12.04 -12.57
CA SER A 136 -0.47 11.10 -12.51
C SER A 136 -0.65 10.13 -11.34
N ALA A 137 -0.32 8.87 -11.57
CA ALA A 137 -0.35 7.83 -10.53
C ALA A 137 1.06 7.28 -10.28
N PHE A 138 1.39 7.06 -9.00
CA PHE A 138 2.70 6.57 -8.57
C PHE A 138 2.53 5.41 -7.61
N GLY A 139 3.25 4.30 -7.85
CA GLY A 139 3.40 3.21 -6.91
C GLY A 139 4.67 3.40 -6.07
N TYR A 140 4.58 3.11 -4.78
CA TYR A 140 5.71 3.16 -3.86
C TYR A 140 5.76 1.94 -2.97
N CYS A 141 6.94 1.38 -2.83
CA CYS A 141 7.27 0.41 -1.79
C CYS A 141 8.78 0.43 -1.54
N GLU A 142 9.18 -0.09 -0.39
CA GLU A 142 10.58 -0.35 -0.06
C GLU A 142 10.84 -1.85 -0.13
N LEU A 143 11.79 -2.25 -0.96
CA LEU A 143 12.22 -3.64 -1.06
C LEU A 143 13.29 -3.93 0.00
N THR A 144 13.32 -5.16 0.49
CA THR A 144 14.32 -5.63 1.44
C THR A 144 15.04 -6.85 0.90
N ASN A 145 16.17 -7.21 1.51
CA ASN A 145 16.88 -8.42 1.19
C ASN A 145 16.25 -9.61 1.93
N GLU A 146 15.72 -10.56 1.17
CA GLU A 146 14.97 -11.72 1.69
C GLU A 146 15.70 -12.53 2.77
N ASN A 147 17.03 -12.56 2.75
CA ASN A 147 17.83 -13.43 3.61
C ASN A 147 18.33 -12.76 4.88
N ASN A 148 18.02 -11.50 5.11
CA ASN A 148 18.71 -10.79 6.20
C ASN A 148 17.89 -9.68 6.85
N TYR A 149 16.70 -10.03 7.32
CA TYR A 149 15.83 -9.09 8.03
C TYR A 149 16.51 -8.40 9.21
N GLU A 150 17.33 -9.12 9.97
CA GLU A 150 18.05 -8.53 11.10
C GLU A 150 19.06 -7.48 10.64
N GLN A 151 19.77 -7.74 9.53
CA GLN A 151 20.68 -6.75 8.96
C GLN A 151 19.94 -5.58 8.32
N ASP A 152 18.79 -5.81 7.72
CA ASP A 152 17.95 -4.73 7.21
C ASP A 152 17.50 -3.76 8.30
N MET A 153 17.26 -4.27 9.48
CA MET A 153 16.92 -3.45 10.65
C MET A 153 18.11 -2.66 11.23
N VAL A 154 19.32 -3.19 11.13
CA VAL A 154 20.54 -2.61 11.75
C VAL A 154 21.33 -1.79 10.73
N ASN A 155 21.40 -2.24 9.48
CA ASN A 155 22.21 -1.64 8.43
C ASN A 155 21.41 -1.37 7.16
N LEU A 156 20.39 -0.55 7.27
CA LEU A 156 19.48 -0.16 6.20
C LEU A 156 20.19 0.23 4.89
N GLN A 157 21.31 0.90 4.99
CA GLN A 157 22.12 1.34 3.86
C GLN A 157 22.53 0.20 2.92
N TYR A 158 22.80 -0.99 3.42
CA TYR A 158 23.20 -2.12 2.58
C TYR A 158 22.04 -2.59 1.70
N THR A 159 20.84 -2.66 2.23
CA THR A 159 19.66 -3.07 1.47
C THR A 159 19.31 -2.05 0.39
N GLN A 160 19.40 -0.77 0.69
CA GLN A 160 19.14 0.30 -0.26
C GLN A 160 20.14 0.34 -1.43
N PHE A 161 21.40 0.00 -1.19
CA PHE A 161 22.44 -0.03 -2.24
C PHE A 161 22.44 -1.32 -3.08
N ILE A 162 21.82 -2.39 -2.60
CA ILE A 162 21.73 -3.66 -3.33
C ILE A 162 20.54 -3.65 -4.30
N SER A 163 19.48 -2.93 -3.98
CA SER A 163 18.30 -2.83 -4.83
C SER A 163 18.60 -1.99 -6.08
N ARG A 164 18.37 -2.58 -7.25
CA ARG A 164 18.54 -1.93 -8.55
C ARG A 164 17.23 -1.94 -9.31
N THR A 165 16.82 -0.79 -9.81
CA THR A 165 15.65 -0.66 -10.69
C THR A 165 16.10 -0.32 -12.09
N GLU A 166 15.58 -1.04 -13.08
CA GLU A 166 15.87 -0.79 -14.50
C GLU A 166 14.55 -0.70 -15.27
N TRP A 167 14.49 0.22 -16.20
CA TRP A 167 13.41 0.29 -17.18
C TRP A 167 13.76 -0.64 -18.35
N MET A 168 12.85 -1.57 -18.70
CA MET A 168 12.99 -2.47 -19.85
C MET A 168 12.00 -2.12 -20.94
#